data_7ce4691ede2325eff50d59d7fddb9c0d
#
_entry.id   7ce4691ede2325eff50d59d7fddb9c0d
#
_cell.length_a   1.000
_cell.length_b   1.000
_cell.length_c   1.000
_cell.angle_alpha   90.00
_cell.angle_beta   90.00
_cell.angle_gamma   90.00
#
_symmetry.space_group_name_H-M   'P 1'
#
loop_
_entity.id
_entity.type
_entity.pdbx_description
1 polymer ?
#
loop_
_entity_poly.entity_id
_entity_poly.type
_entity_poly.pdbx_seq_one_letter_code
_entity_poly.pdbx_strand_id
1 'polypeptide(L)'
;MGTETIFGYYSETFQLPDGSYVNCEIIDTGGQEKYNALNKIYYQRADCCVLVYDITNNKSFEECKNYYKDEIINNCKNKVKVILVGNKTDLEKQRQVTKEEGIEFAQENKYYFKETSCEVNFNVADAFETIIIMTNNDMIMNNELNLQSKKDIKKFKIDKGAQRLEENLLKKKKKCC
;
A
#
# COMPACT_ATOMS: atom_id res chain seq x y z
N MET A 1 27.10 -18.87 8.55
CA MET A 1 27.15 -17.41 8.83
C MET A 1 26.36 -16.75 7.71
N GLY A 2 25.13 -16.33 7.98
CA GLY A 2 24.34 -15.59 6.99
C GLY A 2 24.92 -14.19 6.87
N THR A 3 25.17 -13.75 5.65
CA THR A 3 25.52 -12.35 5.36
C THR A 3 24.28 -11.50 5.67
N GLU A 4 24.37 -10.64 6.70
CA GLU A 4 23.34 -9.66 6.98
C GLU A 4 23.22 -8.71 5.78
N THR A 5 22.10 -8.79 5.07
CA THR A 5 21.77 -7.84 4.01
C THR A 5 21.45 -6.49 4.66
N ILE A 6 22.25 -5.48 4.40
CA ILE A 6 22.05 -4.13 4.97
C ILE A 6 20.85 -3.47 4.33
N PHE A 7 20.70 -3.58 3.01
CA PHE A 7 19.56 -3.19 2.19
C PHE A 7 19.60 -3.98 0.88
N GLY A 8 18.46 -4.53 0.47
CA GLY A 8 18.25 -5.10 -0.86
C GLY A 8 17.39 -4.13 -1.69
N TYR A 9 17.82 -3.82 -2.90
CA TYR A 9 17.04 -3.09 -3.88
C TYR A 9 16.86 -3.95 -5.11
N TYR A 10 15.60 -4.21 -5.47
CA TYR A 10 15.23 -5.05 -6.60
C TYR A 10 14.21 -4.30 -7.46
N SER A 11 14.32 -4.41 -8.78
CA SER A 11 13.34 -3.87 -9.71
C SER A 11 12.76 -5.02 -10.52
N GLU A 12 11.45 -5.20 -10.48
CA GLU A 12 10.72 -6.26 -11.16
C GLU A 12 9.51 -5.72 -11.90
N THR A 13 9.19 -6.33 -13.03
CA THR A 13 8.02 -5.98 -13.84
C THR A 13 6.96 -7.06 -13.70
N PHE A 14 5.79 -6.70 -13.21
CA PHE A 14 4.65 -7.59 -13.04
C PHE A 14 3.61 -7.32 -14.12
N GLN A 15 3.08 -8.40 -14.72
CA GLN A 15 1.93 -8.30 -15.60
C GLN A 15 0.64 -8.37 -14.78
N LEU A 16 -0.24 -7.40 -14.98
CA LEU A 16 -1.55 -7.37 -14.33
C LEU A 16 -2.57 -8.22 -15.08
N PRO A 17 -3.71 -8.58 -14.43
CA PRO A 17 -4.75 -9.40 -15.06
C PRO A 17 -5.37 -8.80 -16.33
N ASP A 18 -5.34 -7.47 -16.49
CA ASP A 18 -5.81 -6.76 -17.68
C ASP A 18 -4.78 -6.74 -18.83
N GLY A 19 -3.63 -7.38 -18.64
CA GLY A 19 -2.53 -7.44 -19.61
C GLY A 19 -1.56 -6.25 -19.55
N SER A 20 -1.83 -5.23 -18.75
CA SER A 20 -0.90 -4.12 -18.53
C SER A 20 0.30 -4.55 -17.66
N TYR A 21 1.31 -3.68 -17.56
CA TYR A 21 2.53 -3.95 -16.80
C TYR A 21 2.77 -2.87 -15.75
N VAL A 22 3.23 -3.30 -14.57
CA VAL A 22 3.67 -2.41 -13.48
C VAL A 22 5.12 -2.70 -13.14
N ASN A 23 5.95 -1.66 -13.11
CA ASN A 23 7.30 -1.76 -12.60
C ASN A 23 7.29 -1.51 -11.09
N CYS A 24 7.81 -2.47 -10.33
CA CYS A 24 7.87 -2.42 -8.88
C CYS A 24 9.31 -2.28 -8.41
N GLU A 25 9.54 -1.36 -7.51
CA GLU A 25 10.78 -1.25 -6.75
C GLU A 25 10.55 -1.92 -5.40
N ILE A 26 11.26 -3.02 -5.15
CA ILE A 26 11.17 -3.80 -3.90
C ILE A 26 12.37 -3.44 -3.05
N ILE A 27 12.12 -2.95 -1.85
CA ILE A 27 13.17 -2.54 -0.91
C ILE A 27 13.11 -3.49 0.30
N ASP A 28 14.13 -4.31 0.44
CA ASP A 28 14.33 -5.15 1.61
C ASP A 28 15.00 -4.31 2.70
N THR A 29 14.25 -4.03 3.78
CA THR A 29 14.70 -3.16 4.86
C THR A 29 15.45 -3.97 5.91
N GLY A 30 16.62 -3.49 6.34
CA GLY A 30 17.37 -4.11 7.44
C GLY A 30 16.60 -4.08 8.76
N GLY A 31 16.48 -5.23 9.43
CA GLY A 31 15.75 -5.37 10.70
C GLY A 31 16.46 -4.77 11.92
N GLN A 32 17.63 -4.15 11.76
CA GLN A 32 18.40 -3.61 12.89
C GLN A 32 18.03 -2.15 13.17
N GLU A 33 17.90 -1.80 14.44
CA GLU A 33 17.53 -0.45 14.94
C GLU A 33 18.44 0.66 14.40
N LYS A 34 19.72 0.36 14.12
CA LYS A 34 20.68 1.33 13.55
C LYS A 34 20.27 1.85 12.15
N TYR A 35 19.32 1.20 11.47
CA TYR A 35 18.82 1.60 10.16
C TYR A 35 17.47 2.32 10.20
N ASN A 36 16.88 2.53 11.37
CA ASN A 36 15.56 3.13 11.51
C ASN A 36 15.41 4.48 10.80
N ALA A 37 16.46 5.31 10.79
CA ALA A 37 16.41 6.60 10.09
C ALA A 37 16.29 6.44 8.55
N LEU A 38 16.95 5.44 7.98
CA LEU A 38 16.85 5.12 6.55
C LEU A 38 15.52 4.45 6.24
N ASN A 39 15.06 3.54 7.10
CA ASN A 39 13.75 2.89 6.94
C ASN A 39 12.62 3.91 6.84
N LYS A 40 12.65 5.00 7.63
CA LYS A 40 11.64 6.08 7.57
C LYS A 40 11.53 6.73 6.20
N ILE A 41 12.63 6.92 5.50
CA ILE A 41 12.63 7.49 4.14
C ILE A 41 11.88 6.55 3.18
N TYR A 42 12.10 5.25 3.30
CA TYR A 42 11.43 4.25 2.46
C TYR A 42 9.96 4.11 2.82
N TYR A 43 9.58 4.09 4.09
CA TYR A 43 8.17 4.10 4.52
C TYR A 43 7.40 5.30 3.95
N GLN A 44 8.00 6.49 3.95
CA GLN A 44 7.37 7.70 3.39
C GLN A 44 7.12 7.60 1.88
N ARG A 45 7.86 6.77 1.16
CA ARG A 45 7.76 6.59 -0.30
C ARG A 45 7.01 5.35 -0.70
N ALA A 46 6.77 4.43 0.23
CA ALA A 46 6.09 3.17 -0.03
C ALA A 46 4.65 3.38 -0.51
N ASP A 47 4.27 2.66 -1.53
CA ASP A 47 2.90 2.55 -2.02
C ASP A 47 2.20 1.32 -1.41
N CYS A 48 2.97 0.29 -1.05
CA CYS A 48 2.52 -0.86 -0.27
C CYS A 48 3.64 -1.39 0.64
N CYS A 49 3.26 -2.21 1.63
CA CYS A 49 4.19 -2.87 2.56
C CYS A 49 3.90 -4.38 2.63
N VAL A 50 4.95 -5.17 2.64
CA VAL A 50 4.89 -6.60 2.95
C VAL A 50 5.44 -6.77 4.37
N LEU A 51 4.58 -7.15 5.30
CA LEU A 51 4.92 -7.37 6.71
C LEU A 51 5.06 -8.87 6.95
N VAL A 52 6.27 -9.33 7.23
CA VAL A 52 6.59 -10.77 7.28
C VAL A 52 6.90 -11.21 8.71
N TYR A 53 6.33 -12.34 9.12
CA TYR A 53 6.70 -13.06 10.33
C TYR A 53 7.01 -14.53 10.04
N ASP A 54 7.72 -15.18 10.94
CA ASP A 54 8.03 -16.60 10.91
C ASP A 54 7.00 -17.35 11.76
N ILE A 55 6.24 -18.27 11.17
CA ILE A 55 5.21 -19.05 11.88
C ILE A 55 5.77 -19.89 13.04
N THR A 56 7.07 -20.16 13.03
CA THR A 56 7.77 -20.90 14.08
C THR A 56 8.32 -20.02 15.20
N ASN A 57 8.11 -18.70 15.11
CA ASN A 57 8.66 -17.73 16.05
C ASN A 57 7.62 -16.69 16.47
N ASN A 58 6.98 -16.94 17.61
CA ASN A 58 5.95 -16.04 18.14
C ASN A 58 6.48 -14.61 18.38
N LYS A 59 7.76 -14.46 18.73
CA LYS A 59 8.34 -13.13 18.91
C LYS A 59 8.29 -12.28 17.64
N SER A 60 8.56 -12.87 16.47
CA SER A 60 8.48 -12.17 15.20
C SER A 60 7.06 -11.69 14.87
N PHE A 61 6.05 -12.45 15.27
CA PHE A 61 4.64 -12.04 15.12
C PHE A 61 4.27 -10.91 16.09
N GLU A 62 4.72 -10.99 17.35
CA GLU A 62 4.52 -9.89 18.31
C GLU A 62 5.23 -8.60 17.88
N GLU A 63 6.40 -8.69 17.24
CA GLU A 63 7.07 -7.53 16.64
C GLU A 63 6.25 -6.92 15.50
N CYS A 64 5.61 -7.75 14.66
CA CYS A 64 4.67 -7.27 13.64
C CYS A 64 3.47 -6.52 14.26
N LYS A 65 2.92 -7.03 15.37
CA LYS A 65 1.74 -6.46 16.06
C LYS A 65 2.05 -5.15 16.76
N ASN A 66 3.19 -5.05 17.39
CA ASN A 66 3.50 -3.96 18.32
C ASN A 66 4.45 -2.91 17.71
N TYR A 67 5.51 -3.32 17.02
CA TYR A 67 6.51 -2.42 16.52
C TYR A 67 6.30 -2.03 15.04
N TYR A 68 6.28 -3.01 14.14
CA TYR A 68 6.23 -2.71 12.70
C TYR A 68 4.89 -2.13 12.26
N LYS A 69 3.78 -2.52 12.87
CA LYS A 69 2.49 -1.89 12.63
C LYS A 69 2.54 -0.39 12.94
N ASP A 70 3.09 -0.02 14.08
CA ASP A 70 3.19 1.38 14.49
C ASP A 70 4.16 2.17 13.60
N GLU A 71 5.28 1.55 13.18
CA GLU A 71 6.20 2.16 12.21
C GLU A 71 5.50 2.44 10.87
N ILE A 72 4.70 1.51 10.37
CA ILE A 72 3.92 1.70 9.14
C ILE A 72 2.89 2.83 9.32
N ILE A 73 2.12 2.81 10.40
CA ILE A 73 1.08 3.81 10.66
C ILE A 73 1.67 5.22 10.79
N ASN A 74 2.82 5.35 11.47
CA ASN A 74 3.43 6.65 11.78
C ASN A 74 4.28 7.21 10.65
N ASN A 75 4.82 6.37 9.77
CA ASN A 75 5.81 6.79 8.78
C ASN A 75 5.36 6.62 7.33
N CYS A 76 4.39 5.76 7.02
CA CYS A 76 3.87 5.63 5.65
C CYS A 76 2.89 6.75 5.31
N LYS A 77 2.72 7.00 4.03
CA LYS A 77 1.63 7.85 3.54
C LYS A 77 0.28 7.26 3.93
N ASN A 78 -0.70 8.13 4.16
CA ASN A 78 -2.07 7.69 4.41
C ASN A 78 -2.54 6.74 3.30
N LYS A 79 -3.12 5.59 3.69
CA LYS A 79 -3.69 4.56 2.82
C LYS A 79 -2.67 3.62 2.13
N VAL A 80 -1.48 3.44 2.68
CA VAL A 80 -0.60 2.36 2.22
C VAL A 80 -1.31 1.00 2.36
N LYS A 81 -1.23 0.16 1.32
CA LYS A 81 -1.71 -1.22 1.41
C LYS A 81 -0.69 -2.07 2.14
N VAL A 82 -1.18 -2.95 2.99
CA VAL A 82 -0.32 -3.87 3.74
C VAL A 82 -0.79 -5.30 3.51
N ILE A 83 0.15 -6.20 3.28
CA ILE A 83 -0.07 -7.64 3.35
C ILE A 83 0.75 -8.22 4.49
N LEU A 84 0.09 -8.97 5.37
CA LEU A 84 0.74 -9.77 6.40
C LEU A 84 1.08 -11.14 5.83
N VAL A 85 2.30 -11.57 6.00
CA VAL A 85 2.81 -12.84 5.46
C VAL A 85 3.37 -13.71 6.57
N GLY A 86 2.73 -14.85 6.83
CA GLY A 86 3.27 -15.91 7.69
C GLY A 86 4.18 -16.81 6.87
N ASN A 87 5.50 -16.67 7.03
CA ASN A 87 6.49 -17.43 6.27
C ASN A 87 6.95 -18.70 7.00
N LYS A 88 7.60 -19.60 6.29
CA LYS A 88 8.15 -20.89 6.71
C LYS A 88 7.08 -21.95 6.99
N THR A 89 6.01 -21.99 6.19
CA THR A 89 4.96 -23.01 6.31
C THR A 89 5.46 -24.45 6.08
N ASP A 90 6.61 -24.62 5.46
CA ASP A 90 7.33 -25.89 5.37
C ASP A 90 7.70 -26.48 6.75
N LEU A 91 7.83 -25.61 7.77
CA LEU A 91 8.13 -25.99 9.16
C LEU A 91 6.86 -26.13 10.04
N GLU A 92 5.76 -26.58 9.48
CA GLU A 92 4.44 -26.71 10.15
C GLU A 92 4.50 -27.41 11.51
N LYS A 93 5.36 -28.41 11.66
CA LYS A 93 5.53 -29.15 12.93
C LYS A 93 6.13 -28.29 14.06
N GLN A 94 6.73 -27.16 13.72
CA GLN A 94 7.35 -26.22 14.67
C GLN A 94 6.51 -24.95 14.83
N ARG A 95 5.31 -24.91 14.27
CA ARG A 95 4.41 -23.75 14.32
C ARG A 95 4.18 -23.30 15.76
N GLN A 96 4.33 -22.00 16.00
CA GLN A 96 4.01 -21.32 17.25
C GLN A 96 2.88 -20.30 17.07
N VAL A 97 2.68 -19.81 15.85
CA VAL A 97 1.61 -18.87 15.52
C VAL A 97 0.63 -19.57 14.60
N THR A 98 -0.62 -19.67 15.03
CA THR A 98 -1.68 -20.31 14.24
C THR A 98 -2.05 -19.45 13.04
N LYS A 99 -2.60 -20.07 12.01
CA LYS A 99 -3.09 -19.36 10.84
C LYS A 99 -4.23 -18.42 11.20
N GLU A 100 -5.08 -18.84 12.13
CA GLU A 100 -6.21 -18.10 12.65
C GLU A 100 -5.78 -16.79 13.32
N GLU A 101 -4.73 -16.81 14.15
CA GLU A 101 -4.15 -15.60 14.76
C GLU A 101 -3.64 -14.60 13.70
N GLY A 102 -2.98 -15.11 12.64
CA GLY A 102 -2.54 -14.29 11.53
C GLY A 102 -3.71 -13.66 10.77
N ILE A 103 -4.77 -14.43 10.50
CA ILE A 103 -5.98 -13.92 9.82
C ILE A 103 -6.68 -12.87 10.68
N GLU A 104 -6.88 -13.13 11.97
CA GLU A 104 -7.55 -12.23 12.90
C GLU A 104 -6.82 -10.89 12.98
N PHE A 105 -5.52 -10.91 13.20
CA PHE A 105 -4.71 -9.68 13.22
C PHE A 105 -4.77 -8.91 11.88
N ALA A 106 -4.72 -9.61 10.76
CA ALA A 106 -4.83 -8.98 9.44
C ALA A 106 -6.21 -8.32 9.24
N GLN A 107 -7.30 -8.99 9.62
CA GLN A 107 -8.67 -8.46 9.50
C GLN A 107 -8.88 -7.22 10.37
N GLU A 108 -8.44 -7.24 11.64
CA GLU A 108 -8.53 -6.10 12.56
C GLU A 108 -7.84 -4.85 12.01
N ASN A 109 -6.72 -5.03 11.30
CA ASN A 109 -5.91 -3.93 10.76
C ASN A 109 -6.22 -3.63 9.27
N LYS A 110 -7.17 -4.34 8.65
CA LYS A 110 -7.51 -4.23 7.22
C LYS A 110 -6.33 -4.55 6.30
N TYR A 111 -5.51 -5.50 6.71
CA TYR A 111 -4.40 -6.04 5.93
C TYR A 111 -4.86 -7.24 5.10
N TYR A 112 -4.20 -7.49 3.98
CA TYR A 112 -4.27 -8.76 3.29
C TYR A 112 -3.49 -9.80 4.09
N PHE A 113 -3.79 -11.09 3.88
CA PHE A 113 -3.09 -12.16 4.56
C PHE A 113 -2.75 -13.30 3.61
N LYS A 114 -1.52 -13.79 3.71
CA LYS A 114 -1.04 -15.02 3.04
C LYS A 114 -0.08 -15.76 3.93
N GLU A 115 -0.06 -17.08 3.76
CA GLU A 115 1.02 -17.91 4.28
C GLU A 115 1.91 -18.36 3.12
N THR A 116 3.22 -18.36 3.34
CA THR A 116 4.23 -18.64 2.32
C THR A 116 5.31 -19.60 2.85
N SER A 117 6.03 -20.21 1.93
CA SER A 117 7.33 -20.81 2.21
C SER A 117 8.31 -20.43 1.09
N CYS A 118 9.38 -19.75 1.44
CA CYS A 118 10.47 -19.46 0.51
C CYS A 118 11.26 -20.73 0.17
N GLU A 119 11.35 -21.70 1.11
CA GLU A 119 12.11 -22.94 0.92
C GLU A 119 11.53 -23.81 -0.19
N VAL A 120 10.21 -23.92 -0.26
CA VAL A 120 9.51 -24.72 -1.28
C VAL A 120 8.78 -23.85 -2.30
N ASN A 121 9.04 -22.55 -2.33
CA ASN A 121 8.43 -21.56 -3.23
C ASN A 121 6.89 -21.62 -3.23
N PHE A 122 6.29 -21.76 -2.05
CA PHE A 122 4.84 -21.81 -1.89
C PHE A 122 4.27 -20.42 -1.67
N ASN A 123 3.32 -19.99 -2.49
CA ASN A 123 2.59 -18.72 -2.41
C ASN A 123 3.45 -17.43 -2.41
N VAL A 124 4.75 -17.49 -2.69
CA VAL A 124 5.60 -16.29 -2.64
C VAL A 124 5.19 -15.30 -3.74
N ALA A 125 5.09 -15.76 -4.99
CA ALA A 125 4.64 -14.92 -6.10
C ALA A 125 3.22 -14.39 -5.87
N ASP A 126 2.28 -15.26 -5.41
CA ASP A 126 0.89 -14.89 -5.15
C ASP A 126 0.76 -13.79 -4.06
N ALA A 127 1.63 -13.77 -3.06
CA ALA A 127 1.65 -12.71 -2.05
C ALA A 127 2.03 -11.36 -2.67
N PHE A 128 3.08 -11.31 -3.50
CA PHE A 128 3.49 -10.10 -4.19
C PHE A 128 2.45 -9.65 -5.22
N GLU A 129 1.94 -10.55 -6.05
CA GLU A 129 0.90 -10.24 -7.02
C GLU A 129 -0.35 -9.67 -6.34
N THR A 130 -0.79 -10.27 -5.22
CA THR A 130 -1.94 -9.78 -4.45
C THR A 130 -1.76 -8.33 -4.05
N ILE A 131 -0.66 -7.97 -3.41
CA ILE A 131 -0.48 -6.60 -2.90
C ILE A 131 -0.29 -5.59 -4.03
N ILE A 132 0.40 -5.97 -5.11
CA ILE A 132 0.62 -5.12 -6.28
C ILE A 132 -0.71 -4.81 -6.99
N ILE A 133 -1.54 -5.82 -7.26
CA ILE A 133 -2.84 -5.66 -7.89
C ILE A 133 -3.73 -4.74 -7.05
N MET A 134 -3.80 -4.98 -5.75
CA MET A 134 -4.65 -4.18 -4.84
C MET A 134 -4.18 -2.73 -4.73
N THR A 135 -2.87 -2.51 -4.73
CA THR A 135 -2.30 -1.16 -4.72
C THR A 135 -2.57 -0.43 -6.02
N ASN A 136 -2.36 -1.08 -7.16
CA ASN A 136 -2.61 -0.50 -8.47
C ASN A 136 -4.09 -0.12 -8.66
N ASN A 137 -5.01 -0.98 -8.26
CA ASN A 137 -6.45 -0.71 -8.34
C ASN A 137 -6.83 0.54 -7.52
N ASP A 138 -6.30 0.68 -6.30
CA ASP A 138 -6.53 1.88 -5.48
C ASP A 138 -5.96 3.14 -6.12
N MET A 139 -4.79 3.06 -6.75
CA MET A 139 -4.18 4.20 -7.46
C MET A 139 -5.05 4.65 -8.64
N ILE A 140 -5.57 3.71 -9.41
CA ILE A 140 -6.47 4.00 -10.54
C ILE A 140 -7.75 4.67 -10.02
N MET A 141 -8.42 4.08 -9.04
CA MET A 141 -9.65 4.64 -8.45
C MET A 141 -9.43 6.04 -7.88
N ASN A 142 -8.33 6.27 -7.15
CA ASN A 142 -8.02 7.58 -6.60
C ASN A 142 -7.72 8.63 -7.70
N ASN A 143 -7.09 8.23 -8.80
CA ASN A 143 -6.84 9.11 -9.93
C ASN A 143 -8.15 9.47 -10.66
N GLU A 144 -9.06 8.52 -10.85
CA GLU A 144 -10.38 8.77 -11.45
C GLU A 144 -11.22 9.71 -10.60
N LEU A 145 -11.29 9.49 -9.27
CA LEU A 145 -11.98 10.38 -8.34
C LEU A 145 -11.40 11.81 -8.36
N ASN A 146 -10.09 11.94 -8.42
CA ASN A 146 -9.41 13.23 -8.52
C ASN A 146 -9.71 13.95 -9.85
N LEU A 147 -9.82 13.21 -10.96
CA LEU A 147 -10.20 13.77 -12.26
C LEU A 147 -11.66 14.20 -12.28
N GLN A 148 -12.55 13.41 -11.68
CA GLN A 148 -13.96 13.75 -11.54
C GLN A 148 -14.13 15.04 -10.72
N SER A 149 -13.52 15.12 -9.55
CA SER A 149 -13.59 16.31 -8.70
C SER A 149 -13.06 17.58 -9.40
N LYS A 150 -11.97 17.47 -10.18
CA LYS A 150 -11.45 18.59 -10.98
C LYS A 150 -12.41 19.01 -12.08
N LYS A 151 -13.12 18.07 -12.73
CA LYS A 151 -14.14 18.36 -13.74
C LYS A 151 -15.34 19.09 -13.11
N ASP A 152 -15.80 18.64 -11.96
CA ASP A 152 -16.92 19.23 -11.23
C ASP A 152 -16.62 20.67 -10.78
N ILE A 153 -15.41 20.90 -10.24
CA ILE A 153 -14.95 22.25 -9.88
C ILE A 153 -14.87 23.16 -11.11
N LYS A 154 -14.40 22.66 -12.26
CA LYS A 154 -14.32 23.42 -13.49
C LYS A 154 -15.69 23.78 -14.02
N LYS A 155 -16.64 22.82 -13.99
CA LYS A 155 -18.04 23.02 -14.38
C LYS A 155 -18.70 24.10 -13.49
N PHE A 156 -18.56 23.98 -12.17
CA PHE A 156 -19.10 24.94 -11.21
C PHE A 156 -18.54 26.37 -11.41
N LYS A 157 -17.26 26.50 -11.76
CA LYS A 157 -16.66 27.82 -12.10
C LYS A 157 -17.20 28.39 -13.40
N ILE A 158 -17.48 27.57 -14.41
CA ILE A 158 -18.06 27.99 -15.68
C ILE A 158 -19.50 28.47 -15.46
N ASP A 159 -20.31 27.74 -14.71
CA ASP A 159 -21.71 28.09 -14.41
C ASP A 159 -21.81 29.42 -13.66
N LYS A 160 -20.94 29.65 -12.67
CA LYS A 160 -20.86 30.97 -11.98
C LYS A 160 -20.39 32.10 -12.89
N GLY A 161 -19.52 31.81 -13.85
CA GLY A 161 -19.08 32.76 -14.87
C GLY A 161 -20.22 33.16 -15.81
N ALA A 162 -21.02 32.20 -16.25
CA ALA A 162 -22.18 32.43 -17.11
C ALA A 162 -23.25 33.28 -16.40
N GLN A 163 -23.60 32.96 -15.16
CA GLN A 163 -24.55 33.73 -14.36
C GLN A 163 -24.11 35.21 -14.18
N ARG A 164 -22.82 35.46 -13.90
CA ARG A 164 -22.26 36.80 -13.79
C ARG A 164 -22.33 37.58 -15.11
N LEU A 165 -22.15 36.90 -16.23
CA LEU A 165 -22.28 37.56 -17.57
C LEU A 165 -23.72 37.96 -17.85
N GLU A 166 -24.70 37.09 -17.53
CA GLU A 166 -26.13 37.40 -17.69
C GLU A 166 -26.57 38.58 -16.81
N GLU A 167 -26.17 38.59 -15.55
CA GLU A 167 -26.43 39.70 -14.63
C GLU A 167 -25.86 41.03 -15.12
N ASN A 168 -24.64 41.00 -15.68
CA ASN A 168 -24.01 42.20 -16.25
C ASN A 168 -24.68 42.69 -17.54
N LEU A 169 -25.18 41.77 -18.36
CA LEU A 169 -25.96 42.11 -19.57
C LEU A 169 -27.32 42.73 -19.22
N LEU A 170 -27.99 42.19 -18.20
CA LEU A 170 -29.27 42.72 -17.69
C LEU A 170 -29.10 44.14 -17.08
N LYS A 171 -28.00 44.39 -16.36
CA LYS A 171 -27.68 45.71 -15.80
C LYS A 171 -27.35 46.72 -16.90
N LYS A 172 -26.72 46.33 -18.01
CA LYS A 172 -26.47 47.21 -19.16
C LYS A 172 -27.77 47.57 -19.90
N LYS A 173 -28.69 46.60 -20.09
CA LYS A 173 -29.99 46.88 -20.72
C LYS A 173 -30.88 47.84 -19.92
N LYS A 174 -30.80 47.87 -18.57
CA LYS A 174 -31.53 48.81 -17.71
C LYS A 174 -30.93 50.24 -17.70
N LYS A 175 -29.74 50.46 -18.22
CA LYS A 175 -29.10 51.78 -18.30
C LYS A 175 -29.29 52.51 -19.66
N CYS A 176 -29.93 51.83 -20.62
CA CYS A 176 -30.17 52.38 -21.96
C CYS A 176 -31.66 52.63 -22.25
N CYS A 177 -32.52 52.71 -21.19
CA CYS A 177 -33.90 53.20 -21.29
C CYS A 177 -34.04 54.45 -20.47
#